data_43ec4fcc279567822e03ef2ce0ca94c2
#
_entry.id   43ec4fcc279567822e03ef2ce0ca94c2
#
_cell.length_a   1.000
_cell.length_b   1.000
_cell.length_c   1.000
_cell.angle_alpha   90.00
_cell.angle_beta   90.00
_cell.angle_gamma   90.00
#
_symmetry.space_group_name_H-M   'P 1'
#
loop_
_entity.id
_entity.type
_entity.pdbx_description
1 polymer ?
#
loop_
_entity_poly.entity_id
_entity_poly.type
_entity_poly.pdbx_seq_one_letter_code
_entity_poly.pdbx_strand_id
1 'polypeptide(L)'
;MKKLVVFFLHVFVFGCLSANAEPQRPNVILFLVDDMGLMDTSVPMLAGQDGKPKRYPLNDWYRTPNMERLAKQGVRFSQFYAQSVCSPTRASIMTGQNSARHRVTQFISPEKKNGGPKGWKWEGLTQKDVTLPLLLRKQGYHTIFAGKAHFAPIGFAGEDPKNLGFDINIAGCSFGQPGSYYGEDGYGNLNPKRKKRAVPGLEKYHKTDVFLSEAITLEAKDAIDQSLEKKKPFFLYMSHYAVHSPFNSDPRFAANYKDSGKPKNAQAYATLIEGIDKSLGDLMDHVAGKGEAENTLILFVGDNGSDAPLGPVHGYSSSVPLRGKKGTYYEGGMRVPFIAGWAKPGKKNTFPIARDSLHNDQIGTVMDI
;
A
#
# COMPACT_ATOMS: atom_id res chain seq x y z
N MET A 1 -50.70 -60.56 44.06
CA MET A 1 -50.79 -59.31 43.31
C MET A 1 -49.44 -58.62 43.36
N LYS A 2 -48.57 -58.72 42.33
CA LYS A 2 -47.27 -58.05 42.24
C LYS A 2 -47.47 -56.86 41.34
N LYS A 3 -47.17 -55.63 41.88
CA LYS A 3 -47.23 -54.40 41.12
C LYS A 3 -45.86 -54.19 40.37
N LEU A 4 -45.94 -54.15 39.06
CA LEU A 4 -44.83 -53.83 38.20
C LEU A 4 -44.67 -52.32 38.07
N VAL A 5 -43.57 -51.80 38.55
CA VAL A 5 -43.17 -50.38 38.42
C VAL A 5 -42.31 -50.24 37.16
N VAL A 6 -42.82 -49.57 36.11
CA VAL A 6 -42.06 -49.26 34.90
C VAL A 6 -41.39 -47.92 35.07
N PHE A 7 -40.05 -47.90 35.08
CA PHE A 7 -39.24 -46.69 35.08
C PHE A 7 -39.03 -46.24 33.63
N PHE A 8 -39.58 -45.09 33.24
CA PHE A 8 -39.27 -44.43 31.98
C PHE A 8 -37.95 -43.63 32.13
N LEU A 9 -36.89 -44.10 31.48
CA LEU A 9 -35.59 -43.43 31.38
C LEU A 9 -35.70 -42.44 30.20
N HIS A 10 -35.80 -41.14 30.49
CA HIS A 10 -35.71 -40.08 29.48
C HIS A 10 -34.22 -39.84 29.18
N VAL A 11 -33.75 -40.34 28.04
CA VAL A 11 -32.42 -39.98 27.49
C VAL A 11 -32.51 -38.62 26.79
N PHE A 12 -32.05 -37.58 27.46
CA PHE A 12 -31.82 -36.29 26.82
C PHE A 12 -30.57 -36.39 25.91
N VAL A 13 -30.78 -36.56 24.60
CA VAL A 13 -29.72 -36.41 23.63
C VAL A 13 -29.48 -34.91 23.44
N PHE A 14 -28.46 -34.38 24.12
CA PHE A 14 -27.90 -33.07 23.78
C PHE A 14 -27.18 -33.19 22.44
N GLY A 15 -27.89 -32.91 21.34
CA GLY A 15 -27.29 -32.71 20.04
C GLY A 15 -26.40 -31.45 20.09
N CYS A 16 -25.07 -31.64 20.23
CA CYS A 16 -24.13 -30.58 19.93
C CYS A 16 -24.26 -30.23 18.44
N LEU A 17 -25.09 -29.26 18.12
CA LEU A 17 -25.01 -28.56 16.85
C LEU A 17 -23.66 -27.86 16.84
N SER A 18 -22.62 -28.49 16.29
CA SER A 18 -21.41 -27.85 15.83
C SER A 18 -21.88 -26.90 14.73
N ALA A 19 -22.19 -25.66 15.09
CA ALA A 19 -22.30 -24.59 14.14
C ALA A 19 -20.94 -24.54 13.43
N ASN A 20 -20.87 -25.01 12.20
CA ASN A 20 -19.76 -24.72 11.32
C ASN A 20 -19.74 -23.20 11.18
N ALA A 21 -18.92 -22.52 11.99
CA ALA A 21 -18.68 -21.10 11.82
C ALA A 21 -18.16 -20.94 10.39
N GLU A 22 -18.87 -20.17 9.57
CA GLU A 22 -18.34 -19.78 8.27
C GLU A 22 -16.92 -19.27 8.46
N PRO A 23 -15.98 -19.64 7.57
CA PRO A 23 -14.61 -19.18 7.68
C PRO A 23 -14.61 -17.66 7.74
N GLN A 24 -14.05 -17.10 8.82
CA GLN A 24 -13.97 -15.67 9.01
C GLN A 24 -13.21 -15.05 7.84
N ARG A 25 -13.86 -14.11 7.12
CA ARG A 25 -13.23 -13.41 6.00
C ARG A 25 -12.07 -12.56 6.51
N PRO A 26 -10.88 -12.65 5.92
CA PRO A 26 -9.73 -11.88 6.38
C PRO A 26 -9.94 -10.39 6.16
N ASN A 27 -9.39 -9.57 7.04
CA ASN A 27 -9.12 -8.18 6.75
C ASN A 27 -7.97 -8.09 5.75
N VAL A 28 -7.98 -7.10 4.89
CA VAL A 28 -6.94 -6.91 3.87
C VAL A 28 -6.41 -5.48 3.93
N ILE A 29 -5.10 -5.35 4.02
CA ILE A 29 -4.37 -4.09 3.85
C ILE A 29 -3.57 -4.18 2.56
N LEU A 30 -3.97 -3.45 1.54
CA LEU A 30 -3.16 -3.18 0.37
C LEU A 30 -2.33 -1.93 0.65
N PHE A 31 -1.03 -2.11 0.90
CA PHE A 31 -0.10 -1.04 1.25
C PHE A 31 0.71 -0.66 0.02
N LEU A 32 0.29 0.41 -0.66
CA LEU A 32 0.89 0.91 -1.89
C LEU A 32 1.81 2.11 -1.60
N VAL A 33 3.03 2.06 -2.08
CA VAL A 33 4.04 3.12 -1.92
C VAL A 33 4.32 3.77 -3.28
N ASP A 34 4.20 5.10 -3.32
CA ASP A 34 4.43 5.90 -4.52
C ASP A 34 5.93 6.06 -4.80
N ASP A 35 6.36 5.78 -6.04
CA ASP A 35 7.74 5.93 -6.51
C ASP A 35 8.78 5.07 -5.78
N MET A 36 8.38 3.97 -5.14
CA MET A 36 9.29 3.04 -4.47
C MET A 36 9.72 1.91 -5.41
N GLY A 37 10.96 1.94 -5.85
CA GLY A 37 11.54 0.87 -6.64
C GLY A 37 11.99 -0.33 -5.80
N LEU A 38 12.34 -1.42 -6.50
CA LEU A 38 12.72 -2.70 -5.89
C LEU A 38 13.89 -2.60 -4.90
N MET A 39 14.78 -1.62 -5.09
CA MET A 39 15.99 -1.46 -4.29
C MET A 39 15.84 -0.45 -3.15
N ASP A 40 14.69 0.21 -3.00
CA ASP A 40 14.47 1.25 -2.01
C ASP A 40 14.05 0.69 -0.63
N THR A 41 14.68 -0.41 -0.21
CA THR A 41 14.39 -1.11 1.04
C THR A 41 15.63 -1.83 1.56
N SER A 42 15.71 -2.07 2.86
CA SER A 42 16.73 -2.95 3.45
C SER A 42 16.48 -4.45 3.20
N VAL A 43 15.28 -4.80 2.72
CA VAL A 43 14.93 -6.18 2.37
C VAL A 43 15.60 -6.57 1.05
N PRO A 44 16.41 -7.66 1.00
CA PRO A 44 16.97 -8.13 -0.26
C PRO A 44 15.87 -8.76 -1.12
N MET A 45 15.52 -8.09 -2.22
CA MET A 45 14.45 -8.47 -3.14
C MET A 45 14.95 -9.18 -4.41
N LEU A 46 16.26 -9.18 -4.66
CA LEU A 46 16.86 -9.88 -5.80
C LEU A 46 17.53 -11.17 -5.35
N ALA A 47 17.50 -12.19 -6.22
CA ALA A 47 18.23 -13.42 -6.03
C ALA A 47 19.66 -13.31 -6.59
N GLY A 48 20.61 -13.98 -5.94
CA GLY A 48 21.94 -14.29 -6.50
C GLY A 48 21.86 -15.43 -7.52
N GLN A 49 23.03 -15.82 -8.04
CA GLN A 49 23.15 -16.97 -8.96
C GLN A 49 22.77 -18.31 -8.30
N ASP A 50 22.86 -18.38 -6.99
CA ASP A 50 22.47 -19.54 -6.17
C ASP A 50 20.95 -19.56 -5.84
N GLY A 51 20.17 -18.63 -6.38
CA GLY A 51 18.73 -18.47 -6.11
C GLY A 51 18.39 -17.86 -4.76
N LYS A 52 19.39 -17.58 -3.90
CA LYS A 52 19.15 -17.00 -2.56
C LYS A 52 19.07 -15.47 -2.60
N PRO A 53 18.39 -14.84 -1.61
CA PRO A 53 18.35 -13.39 -1.52
C PRO A 53 19.75 -12.78 -1.46
N LYS A 54 20.03 -11.82 -2.34
CA LYS A 54 21.31 -11.11 -2.42
C LYS A 54 21.15 -9.66 -2.00
N ARG A 55 22.01 -9.21 -1.07
CA ARG A 55 22.07 -7.81 -0.64
C ARG A 55 22.92 -6.99 -1.60
N TYR A 56 22.52 -5.74 -1.77
CA TYR A 56 23.21 -4.71 -2.56
C TYR A 56 23.42 -3.46 -1.71
N PRO A 57 24.33 -2.53 -2.07
CA PRO A 57 24.65 -1.36 -1.25
C PRO A 57 23.44 -0.48 -0.87
N LEU A 58 22.40 -0.41 -1.71
CA LEU A 58 21.16 0.31 -1.36
C LEU A 58 20.38 -0.37 -0.24
N ASN A 59 20.39 -1.70 -0.16
CA ASN A 59 19.77 -2.41 0.95
C ASN A 59 20.46 -2.15 2.29
N ASP A 60 21.73 -1.76 2.28
CA ASP A 60 22.48 -1.44 3.50
C ASP A 60 22.32 0.02 3.92
N TRP A 61 21.84 0.87 3.01
CA TRP A 61 21.62 2.28 3.27
C TRP A 61 20.21 2.58 3.80
N TYR A 62 19.17 1.97 3.21
CA TYR A 62 17.81 2.15 3.68
C TYR A 62 17.54 1.39 4.99
N ARG A 63 16.66 1.93 5.82
CA ARG A 63 16.27 1.36 7.13
C ARG A 63 14.79 1.04 7.10
N THR A 64 14.46 -0.25 6.90
CA THR A 64 13.07 -0.71 6.77
C THR A 64 12.80 -1.96 7.62
N PRO A 65 12.94 -1.87 8.97
CA PRO A 65 12.81 -3.02 9.87
C PRO A 65 11.41 -3.65 9.87
N ASN A 66 10.35 -2.89 9.58
CA ASN A 66 8.99 -3.43 9.53
C ASN A 66 8.71 -4.14 8.21
N MET A 67 9.28 -3.68 7.08
CA MET A 67 9.27 -4.44 5.84
C MET A 67 10.05 -5.76 6.00
N GLU A 68 11.19 -5.75 6.70
CA GLU A 68 11.90 -6.99 7.06
C GLU A 68 11.05 -7.90 7.95
N ARG A 69 10.33 -7.34 8.94
CA ARG A 69 9.38 -8.07 9.79
C ARG A 69 8.29 -8.74 8.94
N LEU A 70 7.66 -7.99 8.03
CA LEU A 70 6.64 -8.53 7.13
C LEU A 70 7.22 -9.62 6.21
N ALA A 71 8.41 -9.40 5.65
CA ALA A 71 9.09 -10.37 4.79
C ALA A 71 9.39 -11.69 5.51
N LYS A 72 9.85 -11.63 6.77
CA LYS A 72 10.08 -12.83 7.60
C LYS A 72 8.80 -13.59 7.93
N GLN A 73 7.67 -12.89 7.99
CA GLN A 73 6.35 -13.46 8.30
C GLN A 73 5.60 -13.95 7.06
N GLY A 74 6.04 -13.54 5.88
CA GLY A 74 5.37 -13.76 4.62
C GLY A 74 6.28 -14.28 3.52
N VAL A 75 5.96 -13.89 2.30
CA VAL A 75 6.67 -14.26 1.08
C VAL A 75 7.04 -13.01 0.28
N ARG A 76 8.16 -13.05 -0.42
CA ARG A 76 8.66 -12.00 -1.31
C ARG A 76 8.68 -12.49 -2.74
N PHE A 77 8.45 -11.61 -3.68
CA PHE A 77 8.58 -11.88 -5.10
C PHE A 77 9.69 -11.03 -5.69
N SER A 78 10.68 -11.65 -6.30
CA SER A 78 11.76 -10.93 -6.97
C SER A 78 11.35 -10.42 -8.35
N GLN A 79 10.30 -10.98 -8.94
CA GLN A 79 9.78 -10.66 -10.28
C GLN A 79 8.32 -10.23 -10.19
N PHE A 80 8.08 -9.09 -9.55
CA PHE A 80 6.75 -8.48 -9.49
C PHE A 80 6.76 -7.14 -10.22
N TYR A 81 5.78 -6.94 -11.11
CA TYR A 81 5.78 -5.83 -12.05
C TYR A 81 4.56 -4.92 -11.90
N ALA A 82 4.84 -3.63 -11.92
CA ALA A 82 3.90 -2.55 -12.04
C ALA A 82 4.02 -1.87 -13.42
N GLN A 83 3.35 -0.76 -13.62
CA GLN A 83 3.59 0.10 -14.78
C GLN A 83 4.75 1.07 -14.49
N SER A 84 5.26 1.74 -15.52
CA SER A 84 6.42 2.63 -15.37
C SER A 84 6.11 3.95 -14.65
N VAL A 85 4.81 4.28 -14.44
CA VAL A 85 4.33 5.48 -13.75
C VAL A 85 3.03 5.18 -12.96
N CYS A 86 2.65 6.10 -12.06
CA CYS A 86 1.65 5.87 -11.02
C CYS A 86 0.22 5.59 -11.51
N SER A 87 -0.42 6.46 -12.33
CA SER A 87 -1.84 6.29 -12.68
C SER A 87 -2.18 4.99 -13.41
N PRO A 88 -1.38 4.49 -14.37
CA PRO A 88 -1.61 3.19 -14.98
C PRO A 88 -1.60 2.03 -13.99
N THR A 89 -0.64 1.99 -13.07
CA THR A 89 -0.57 0.98 -12.02
C THR A 89 -1.80 1.02 -11.13
N ARG A 90 -2.18 2.21 -10.68
CA ARG A 90 -3.33 2.42 -9.78
C ARG A 90 -4.63 2.00 -10.48
N ALA A 91 -4.79 2.31 -11.77
CA ALA A 91 -5.92 1.84 -12.57
C ALA A 91 -5.90 0.31 -12.73
N SER A 92 -4.72 -0.30 -12.92
CA SER A 92 -4.58 -1.76 -13.01
C SER A 92 -5.00 -2.46 -11.71
N ILE A 93 -4.54 -1.99 -10.55
CA ILE A 93 -4.95 -2.53 -9.24
C ILE A 93 -6.47 -2.39 -9.05
N MET A 94 -7.02 -1.22 -9.37
CA MET A 94 -8.44 -0.97 -9.17
C MET A 94 -9.34 -1.83 -10.05
N THR A 95 -8.89 -2.23 -11.24
CA THR A 95 -9.73 -2.89 -12.26
C THR A 95 -9.35 -4.32 -12.59
N GLY A 96 -8.20 -4.83 -12.11
CA GLY A 96 -7.66 -6.12 -12.51
C GLY A 96 -7.28 -6.20 -13.99
N GLN A 97 -7.05 -5.05 -14.65
CA GLN A 97 -6.78 -4.99 -16.09
C GLN A 97 -5.41 -4.39 -16.37
N ASN A 98 -4.80 -4.81 -17.48
CA ASN A 98 -3.58 -4.18 -17.97
C ASN A 98 -3.86 -2.80 -18.61
N SER A 99 -2.83 -1.97 -18.74
CA SER A 99 -2.95 -0.61 -19.29
C SER A 99 -3.45 -0.55 -20.74
N ALA A 100 -3.21 -1.57 -21.55
CA ALA A 100 -3.74 -1.66 -22.90
C ALA A 100 -5.27 -1.82 -22.89
N ARG A 101 -5.82 -2.49 -21.89
CA ARG A 101 -7.26 -2.74 -21.74
C ARG A 101 -8.00 -1.57 -21.10
N HIS A 102 -7.57 -1.08 -19.94
CA HIS A 102 -8.21 0.07 -19.29
C HIS A 102 -7.83 1.41 -19.92
N ARG A 103 -6.80 1.47 -20.75
CA ARG A 103 -6.33 2.61 -21.56
C ARG A 103 -5.82 3.82 -20.78
N VAL A 104 -5.63 3.73 -19.49
CA VAL A 104 -4.86 4.71 -18.71
C VAL A 104 -3.39 4.35 -18.87
N THR A 105 -2.68 4.97 -19.81
CA THR A 105 -1.33 4.57 -20.24
C THR A 105 -0.24 5.56 -19.81
N GLN A 106 -0.64 6.68 -19.19
CA GLN A 106 0.26 7.72 -18.70
C GLN A 106 -0.26 8.26 -17.35
N PHE A 107 0.56 9.01 -16.60
CA PHE A 107 0.08 9.70 -15.42
C PHE A 107 -0.96 10.75 -15.78
N ILE A 108 -2.02 10.85 -15.00
CA ILE A 108 -3.14 11.75 -15.22
C ILE A 108 -2.80 13.14 -14.66
N SER A 109 -2.90 14.18 -15.51
CA SER A 109 -2.78 15.56 -15.02
C SER A 109 -4.04 15.97 -14.25
N PRO A 110 -3.91 16.53 -13.03
CA PRO A 110 -5.08 17.04 -12.30
C PRO A 110 -5.78 18.20 -13.02
N GLU A 111 -5.10 18.89 -13.93
CA GLU A 111 -5.60 20.10 -14.62
C GLU A 111 -6.40 19.79 -15.90
N LYS A 112 -6.91 18.58 -16.09
CA LYS A 112 -7.72 18.18 -17.27
C LYS A 112 -7.00 18.31 -18.63
N LYS A 113 -5.69 18.06 -18.64
CA LYS A 113 -4.90 18.12 -19.88
C LYS A 113 -4.77 16.76 -20.51
N ASN A 114 -5.28 16.64 -21.74
CA ASN A 114 -5.02 15.48 -22.60
C ASN A 114 -3.71 15.68 -23.36
N GLY A 115 -2.58 15.35 -22.72
CA GLY A 115 -1.23 15.43 -23.34
C GLY A 115 -0.67 14.09 -23.80
N GLY A 116 -1.46 13.02 -23.73
CA GLY A 116 -1.02 11.66 -24.06
C GLY A 116 -1.35 11.22 -25.48
N PRO A 117 -1.04 9.96 -25.83
CA PRO A 117 -1.30 9.42 -27.16
C PRO A 117 -2.79 9.35 -27.49
N LYS A 118 -3.12 9.35 -28.78
CA LYS A 118 -4.51 9.26 -29.24
C LYS A 118 -5.21 8.04 -28.64
N GLY A 119 -6.37 8.27 -28.05
CA GLY A 119 -7.24 7.22 -27.53
C GLY A 119 -6.87 6.67 -26.15
N TRP A 120 -5.90 7.27 -25.43
CA TRP A 120 -5.74 6.95 -24.02
C TRP A 120 -6.87 7.57 -23.16
N LYS A 121 -7.16 6.90 -22.04
CA LYS A 121 -8.26 7.31 -21.14
C LYS A 121 -7.73 8.31 -20.10
N TRP A 122 -7.47 9.54 -20.54
CA TRP A 122 -6.92 10.61 -19.67
C TRP A 122 -7.93 11.08 -18.60
N GLU A 123 -9.21 10.84 -18.80
CA GLU A 123 -10.28 11.11 -17.84
C GLU A 123 -10.20 10.17 -16.61
N GLY A 124 -9.41 9.12 -16.71
CA GLY A 124 -9.20 8.16 -15.62
C GLY A 124 -10.38 7.23 -15.38
N LEU A 125 -10.50 6.74 -14.14
CA LEU A 125 -11.55 5.83 -13.72
C LEU A 125 -12.88 6.57 -13.50
N THR A 126 -13.98 5.87 -13.77
CA THR A 126 -15.34 6.38 -13.66
C THR A 126 -16.22 5.42 -12.87
N GLN A 127 -17.41 5.84 -12.51
CA GLN A 127 -18.41 4.99 -11.84
C GLN A 127 -18.90 3.80 -12.68
N LYS A 128 -18.58 3.78 -13.99
CA LYS A 128 -18.91 2.68 -14.91
C LYS A 128 -17.87 1.56 -14.85
N ASP A 129 -16.69 1.83 -14.31
CA ASP A 129 -15.63 0.84 -14.17
C ASP A 129 -15.95 -0.10 -13.00
N VAL A 130 -15.81 -1.41 -13.22
CA VAL A 130 -15.88 -2.41 -12.14
C VAL A 130 -14.56 -2.37 -11.40
N THR A 131 -14.61 -2.03 -10.11
CA THR A 131 -13.42 -1.82 -9.29
C THR A 131 -13.35 -2.81 -8.13
N LEU A 132 -12.13 -3.12 -7.69
CA LEU A 132 -11.88 -4.02 -6.57
C LEU A 132 -12.66 -3.62 -5.28
N PRO A 133 -12.62 -2.36 -4.82
CA PRO A 133 -13.39 -1.98 -3.62
C PRO A 133 -14.90 -2.11 -3.82
N LEU A 134 -15.42 -1.86 -5.03
CA LEU A 134 -16.84 -2.07 -5.33
C LEU A 134 -17.22 -3.54 -5.17
N LEU A 135 -16.38 -4.48 -5.65
CA LEU A 135 -16.62 -5.91 -5.52
C LEU A 135 -16.53 -6.36 -4.05
N LEU A 136 -15.51 -5.91 -3.32
CA LEU A 136 -15.33 -6.23 -1.90
C LEU A 136 -16.47 -5.67 -1.04
N ARG A 137 -16.93 -4.44 -1.33
CA ARG A 137 -18.09 -3.86 -0.66
C ARG A 137 -19.37 -4.69 -0.85
N LYS A 138 -19.59 -5.20 -2.07
CA LYS A 138 -20.69 -6.15 -2.36
C LYS A 138 -20.58 -7.46 -1.58
N GLN A 139 -19.35 -7.84 -1.20
CA GLN A 139 -19.08 -9.00 -0.34
C GLN A 139 -19.11 -8.67 1.16
N GLY A 140 -19.57 -7.48 1.55
CA GLY A 140 -19.75 -7.07 2.94
C GLY A 140 -18.53 -6.45 3.61
N TYR A 141 -17.44 -6.21 2.89
CA TYR A 141 -16.30 -5.46 3.41
C TYR A 141 -16.64 -3.99 3.64
N HIS A 142 -16.08 -3.41 4.70
CA HIS A 142 -16.00 -1.96 4.86
C HIS A 142 -14.73 -1.49 4.14
N THR A 143 -14.89 -0.65 3.11
CA THR A 143 -13.82 -0.30 2.18
C THR A 143 -13.27 1.09 2.48
N ILE A 144 -11.97 1.16 2.77
CA ILE A 144 -11.27 2.34 3.24
C ILE A 144 -10.19 2.72 2.23
N PHE A 145 -10.21 3.96 1.78
CA PHE A 145 -9.12 4.57 1.00
C PHE A 145 -8.37 5.57 1.87
N ALA A 146 -7.02 5.52 1.87
CA ALA A 146 -6.20 6.45 2.64
C ALA A 146 -4.97 6.88 1.83
N GLY A 147 -4.87 8.18 1.49
CA GLY A 147 -3.73 8.78 0.82
C GLY A 147 -3.94 9.16 -0.65
N LYS A 148 -2.93 8.99 -1.49
CA LYS A 148 -2.93 9.39 -2.91
C LYS A 148 -3.87 8.53 -3.74
N ALA A 149 -4.88 9.13 -4.34
CA ALA A 149 -5.78 8.47 -5.29
C ALA A 149 -5.24 8.55 -6.73
N HIS A 150 -5.19 9.72 -7.30
CA HIS A 150 -4.67 9.95 -8.66
C HIS A 150 -5.34 9.08 -9.75
N PHE A 151 -6.64 8.82 -9.57
CA PHE A 151 -7.44 8.00 -10.49
C PHE A 151 -8.09 8.78 -11.63
N ALA A 152 -8.24 10.10 -11.47
CA ALA A 152 -8.87 10.98 -12.45
C ALA A 152 -8.46 12.45 -12.22
N PRO A 153 -8.66 13.34 -13.23
CA PRO A 153 -8.48 14.78 -13.05
C PRO A 153 -9.53 15.40 -12.11
N ILE A 154 -9.30 16.63 -11.69
CA ILE A 154 -10.24 17.44 -10.91
C ILE A 154 -11.57 17.58 -11.65
N GLY A 155 -12.69 17.35 -10.95
CA GLY A 155 -14.06 17.42 -11.48
C GLY A 155 -14.50 16.20 -12.29
N PHE A 156 -13.75 15.10 -12.27
CA PHE A 156 -14.16 13.79 -12.78
C PHE A 156 -14.50 12.84 -11.63
N ALA A 157 -15.29 11.80 -11.90
CA ALA A 157 -15.79 10.91 -10.86
C ALA A 157 -14.70 10.27 -10.00
N GLY A 158 -13.60 9.85 -10.63
CA GLY A 158 -12.46 9.22 -9.92
C GLY A 158 -11.60 10.19 -9.10
N GLU A 159 -11.92 11.50 -9.04
CA GLU A 159 -11.31 12.45 -8.12
C GLU A 159 -11.56 12.04 -6.66
N ASP A 160 -12.80 11.61 -6.35
CA ASP A 160 -13.14 11.06 -5.03
C ASP A 160 -13.23 9.54 -5.09
N PRO A 161 -12.35 8.80 -4.38
CA PRO A 161 -12.40 7.35 -4.27
C PRO A 161 -13.76 6.77 -3.88
N LYS A 162 -14.60 7.50 -3.16
CA LYS A 162 -15.96 7.03 -2.80
C LYS A 162 -16.83 6.75 -4.02
N ASN A 163 -16.62 7.47 -5.11
CA ASN A 163 -17.30 7.23 -6.38
C ASN A 163 -16.85 5.93 -7.07
N LEU A 164 -15.74 5.34 -6.61
CA LEU A 164 -15.16 4.11 -7.16
C LEU A 164 -15.35 2.90 -6.25
N GLY A 165 -16.21 3.01 -5.22
CA GLY A 165 -16.59 1.88 -4.37
C GLY A 165 -16.02 1.87 -2.96
N PHE A 166 -15.29 2.90 -2.53
CA PHE A 166 -14.86 3.05 -1.15
C PHE A 166 -15.96 3.69 -0.28
N ASP A 167 -16.08 3.22 0.97
CA ASP A 167 -17.00 3.80 1.97
C ASP A 167 -16.37 5.02 2.64
N ILE A 168 -15.05 4.99 2.86
CA ILE A 168 -14.27 6.05 3.48
C ILE A 168 -13.20 6.53 2.49
N ASN A 169 -13.01 7.87 2.43
CA ASN A 169 -11.90 8.51 1.73
C ASN A 169 -11.12 9.42 2.69
N ILE A 170 -9.85 9.08 2.94
CA ILE A 170 -8.90 9.84 3.75
C ILE A 170 -7.86 10.45 2.82
N ALA A 171 -7.84 11.76 2.69
CA ALA A 171 -6.83 12.50 1.92
C ALA A 171 -6.74 12.15 0.41
N GLY A 172 -7.68 11.35 -0.13
CA GLY A 172 -7.67 10.95 -1.54
C GLY A 172 -8.21 12.03 -2.46
N CYS A 173 -7.46 12.37 -3.52
CA CYS A 173 -7.83 13.38 -4.51
C CYS A 173 -7.08 13.16 -5.85
N SER A 174 -7.29 14.07 -6.81
CA SER A 174 -6.67 14.02 -8.14
C SER A 174 -5.15 14.26 -8.16
N PHE A 175 -4.55 14.72 -7.07
CA PHE A 175 -3.14 15.10 -7.10
C PHE A 175 -2.21 13.88 -7.07
N GLY A 176 -1.23 13.88 -7.99
CA GLY A 176 -0.20 12.85 -8.03
C GLY A 176 0.93 13.06 -7.02
N GLN A 177 1.01 14.24 -6.38
CA GLN A 177 1.98 14.58 -5.35
C GLN A 177 1.39 15.57 -4.35
N PRO A 178 1.86 15.62 -3.09
CA PRO A 178 1.39 16.58 -2.12
C PRO A 178 2.04 17.96 -2.35
N GLY A 179 1.42 19.02 -1.82
CA GLY A 179 2.05 20.33 -1.78
C GLY A 179 3.22 20.38 -0.81
N SER A 180 3.09 19.71 0.33
CA SER A 180 4.12 19.57 1.37
C SER A 180 3.82 18.30 2.18
N TYR A 181 4.85 17.76 2.85
CA TYR A 181 4.69 16.71 3.85
C TYR A 181 4.57 17.22 5.28
N TYR A 182 4.77 18.53 5.50
CA TYR A 182 4.76 19.13 6.81
C TYR A 182 3.37 19.60 7.25
N GLY A 183 2.97 19.27 8.49
CA GLY A 183 1.74 19.75 9.10
C GLY A 183 1.77 21.27 9.34
N GLU A 184 2.95 21.85 9.60
CA GLU A 184 3.15 23.30 9.71
C GLU A 184 2.71 24.04 8.43
N ASP A 185 2.95 23.44 7.25
CA ASP A 185 2.49 23.94 5.96
C ASP A 185 1.01 23.58 5.66
N GLY A 186 0.34 22.84 6.55
CA GLY A 186 -0.98 22.29 6.32
C GLY A 186 -1.01 21.38 5.08
N TYR A 187 0.08 20.63 4.84
CA TYR A 187 0.27 19.74 3.67
C TYR A 187 0.12 20.48 2.33
N GLY A 188 0.49 21.77 2.32
CA GLY A 188 0.37 22.69 1.19
C GLY A 188 -0.79 23.68 1.28
N ASN A 189 -1.79 23.47 2.16
CA ASN A 189 -2.95 24.36 2.30
C ASN A 189 -2.56 25.77 2.79
N LEU A 190 -1.57 25.86 3.68
CA LEU A 190 -1.15 27.11 4.31
C LEU A 190 -0.07 27.83 3.50
N ASN A 191 0.46 27.22 2.43
CA ASN A 191 1.48 27.81 1.58
C ASN A 191 0.89 28.20 0.21
N PRO A 192 0.77 29.51 -0.11
CA PRO A 192 0.17 29.98 -1.36
C PRO A 192 0.82 29.40 -2.62
N LYS A 193 2.14 29.17 -2.60
CA LYS A 193 2.88 28.59 -3.74
C LYS A 193 2.60 27.10 -3.95
N ARG A 194 2.08 26.41 -2.94
CA ARG A 194 1.83 24.95 -2.93
C ARG A 194 0.36 24.58 -2.86
N LYS A 195 -0.52 25.55 -2.65
CA LYS A 195 -1.96 25.39 -2.46
C LYS A 195 -2.64 24.59 -3.60
N LYS A 196 -2.12 24.69 -4.81
CA LYS A 196 -2.64 23.92 -5.97
C LYS A 196 -2.51 22.39 -5.83
N ARG A 197 -1.73 21.93 -4.86
CA ARG A 197 -1.48 20.50 -4.56
C ARG A 197 -1.69 20.19 -3.07
N ALA A 198 -2.52 21.00 -2.43
CA ALA A 198 -2.85 20.83 -1.02
C ALA A 198 -3.61 19.52 -0.81
N VAL A 199 -3.18 18.74 0.16
CA VAL A 199 -3.84 17.48 0.52
C VAL A 199 -5.09 17.80 1.34
N PRO A 200 -6.28 17.30 0.96
CA PRO A 200 -7.54 17.59 1.64
C PRO A 200 -7.77 16.68 2.85
N GLY A 201 -8.70 17.08 3.74
CA GLY A 201 -9.29 16.21 4.76
C GLY A 201 -8.39 15.91 5.96
N LEU A 202 -7.30 16.68 6.13
CA LEU A 202 -6.36 16.52 7.25
C LEU A 202 -6.20 17.82 8.05
N GLU A 203 -7.23 18.67 8.05
CA GLU A 203 -7.22 20.02 8.64
C GLU A 203 -6.89 19.99 10.13
N LYS A 204 -7.26 18.92 10.87
CA LYS A 204 -6.96 18.77 12.30
C LYS A 204 -5.45 18.69 12.62
N TYR A 205 -4.63 18.37 11.62
CA TYR A 205 -3.17 18.31 11.76
C TYR A 205 -2.45 19.56 11.22
N HIS A 206 -3.19 20.55 10.70
CA HIS A 206 -2.56 21.79 10.23
C HIS A 206 -1.93 22.55 11.40
N LYS A 207 -0.76 23.17 11.14
CA LYS A 207 0.05 23.89 12.13
C LYS A 207 0.58 23.01 13.26
N THR A 208 0.70 21.71 13.01
CA THR A 208 1.36 20.76 13.92
C THR A 208 2.64 20.22 13.30
N ASP A 209 3.43 19.52 14.10
CA ASP A 209 4.63 18.80 13.67
C ASP A 209 4.33 17.40 13.06
N VAL A 210 3.05 17.01 12.98
CA VAL A 210 2.63 15.72 12.44
C VAL A 210 2.94 15.65 10.95
N PHE A 211 3.77 14.70 10.56
CA PHE A 211 4.18 14.48 9.18
C PHE A 211 3.06 13.81 8.36
N LEU A 212 2.95 14.06 7.04
CA LEU A 212 1.83 13.61 6.22
C LEU A 212 1.61 12.10 6.28
N SER A 213 2.69 11.30 6.21
CA SER A 213 2.58 9.84 6.31
C SER A 213 2.04 9.40 7.67
N GLU A 214 2.38 10.10 8.75
CA GLU A 214 1.85 9.85 10.08
C GLU A 214 0.37 10.22 10.18
N ALA A 215 -0.03 11.41 9.70
CA ALA A 215 -1.42 11.85 9.71
C ALA A 215 -2.33 10.83 8.97
N ILE A 216 -1.93 10.38 7.78
CA ILE A 216 -2.69 9.37 7.03
C ILE A 216 -2.76 8.05 7.79
N THR A 217 -1.67 7.65 8.47
CA THR A 217 -1.63 6.41 9.27
C THR A 217 -2.58 6.49 10.48
N LEU A 218 -2.61 7.61 11.17
CA LEU A 218 -3.51 7.83 12.30
C LEU A 218 -4.99 7.75 11.85
N GLU A 219 -5.36 8.43 10.76
CA GLU A 219 -6.71 8.35 10.20
C GLU A 219 -7.08 6.95 9.74
N ALA A 220 -6.12 6.22 9.15
CA ALA A 220 -6.35 4.84 8.71
C ALA A 220 -6.62 3.91 9.92
N LYS A 221 -5.92 4.09 11.04
CA LYS A 221 -6.16 3.35 12.28
C LYS A 221 -7.56 3.62 12.84
N ASP A 222 -7.99 4.88 12.87
CA ASP A 222 -9.34 5.26 13.29
C ASP A 222 -10.42 4.62 12.39
N ALA A 223 -10.18 4.56 11.07
CA ALA A 223 -11.10 3.94 10.13
C ALA A 223 -11.14 2.39 10.26
N ILE A 224 -10.02 1.75 10.61
CA ILE A 224 -9.98 0.33 10.98
C ILE A 224 -10.86 0.10 12.22
N ASP A 225 -10.72 0.91 13.26
CA ASP A 225 -11.51 0.80 14.49
C ASP A 225 -13.01 0.91 14.20
N GLN A 226 -13.42 1.88 13.38
CA GLN A 226 -14.82 2.00 12.94
C GLN A 226 -15.33 0.74 12.20
N SER A 227 -14.46 0.05 11.47
CA SER A 227 -14.82 -1.19 10.77
C SER A 227 -15.05 -2.33 11.74
N LEU A 228 -14.15 -2.47 12.73
CA LEU A 228 -14.22 -3.49 13.77
C LEU A 228 -15.43 -3.29 14.68
N GLU A 229 -15.77 -2.05 15.05
CA GLU A 229 -16.99 -1.70 15.80
C GLU A 229 -18.25 -2.11 15.03
N LYS A 230 -18.26 -1.96 13.70
CA LYS A 230 -19.34 -2.42 12.82
C LYS A 230 -19.34 -3.94 12.63
N LYS A 231 -18.37 -4.67 13.19
CA LYS A 231 -18.17 -6.12 13.02
C LYS A 231 -18.08 -6.54 11.54
N LYS A 232 -17.43 -5.70 10.73
CA LYS A 232 -17.22 -5.97 9.30
C LYS A 232 -15.74 -6.24 9.02
N PRO A 233 -15.42 -7.19 8.15
CA PRO A 233 -14.07 -7.26 7.60
C PRO A 233 -13.77 -5.96 6.87
N PHE A 234 -12.54 -5.47 6.93
CA PHE A 234 -12.14 -4.26 6.24
C PHE A 234 -11.19 -4.54 5.07
N PHE A 235 -11.30 -3.71 4.05
CA PHE A 235 -10.31 -3.55 3.00
C PHE A 235 -9.74 -2.14 3.09
N LEU A 236 -8.50 -2.01 3.52
CA LEU A 236 -7.77 -0.75 3.54
C LEU A 236 -6.84 -0.67 2.33
N TYR A 237 -7.10 0.28 1.43
CA TYR A 237 -6.16 0.70 0.39
C TYR A 237 -5.31 1.84 0.95
N MET A 238 -4.19 1.49 1.60
CA MET A 238 -3.23 2.43 2.18
C MET A 238 -2.27 2.88 1.09
N SER A 239 -2.50 4.07 0.55
CA SER A 239 -1.81 4.61 -0.60
C SER A 239 -1.09 5.89 -0.24
N HIS A 240 0.13 5.77 0.29
CA HIS A 240 0.89 6.95 0.68
C HIS A 240 1.25 7.86 -0.51
N TYR A 241 1.35 9.18 -0.26
CA TYR A 241 1.98 10.12 -1.18
C TYR A 241 3.51 9.95 -1.22
N ALA A 242 4.10 9.48 -0.11
CA ALA A 242 5.51 9.14 -0.04
C ALA A 242 5.76 7.86 -0.88
N VAL A 243 6.88 7.82 -1.59
CA VAL A 243 8.06 8.68 -1.44
C VAL A 243 8.21 9.69 -2.59
N HIS A 244 7.11 10.11 -3.20
CA HIS A 244 7.10 11.09 -4.30
C HIS A 244 7.61 12.46 -3.84
N SER A 245 8.16 13.26 -4.75
CA SER A 245 8.51 14.66 -4.46
C SER A 245 7.27 15.49 -4.00
N PRO A 246 7.46 16.60 -3.23
CA PRO A 246 8.72 17.21 -2.83
C PRO A 246 9.46 16.37 -1.80
N PHE A 247 10.80 16.30 -1.92
CA PHE A 247 11.61 15.55 -0.97
C PHE A 247 11.77 16.35 0.33
N ASN A 248 10.70 16.37 1.14
CA ASN A 248 10.74 16.93 2.48
C ASN A 248 11.32 15.87 3.43
N SER A 249 12.33 16.27 4.20
CA SER A 249 12.92 15.35 5.19
C SER A 249 11.96 15.15 6.36
N ASP A 250 11.67 13.90 6.70
CA ASP A 250 10.93 13.58 7.92
C ASP A 250 11.86 13.80 9.13
N PRO A 251 11.58 14.77 10.00
CA PRO A 251 12.46 15.12 11.09
C PRO A 251 12.69 13.98 12.08
N ARG A 252 11.76 13.04 12.19
CA ARG A 252 11.85 11.87 13.08
C ARG A 252 13.01 10.94 12.71
N PHE A 253 13.44 10.94 11.44
CA PHE A 253 14.46 10.03 10.90
C PHE A 253 15.68 10.76 10.34
N ALA A 254 15.69 12.10 10.30
CA ALA A 254 16.75 12.89 9.68
C ALA A 254 18.15 12.55 10.24
N ALA A 255 18.26 12.28 11.54
CA ALA A 255 19.51 11.92 12.18
C ALA A 255 20.15 10.63 11.63
N ASN A 256 19.36 9.70 11.10
CA ASN A 256 19.83 8.41 10.58
C ASN A 256 20.60 8.56 9.26
N TYR A 257 20.44 9.67 8.52
CA TYR A 257 20.96 9.83 7.17
C TYR A 257 21.86 11.05 6.97
N LYS A 258 21.94 11.99 7.95
CA LYS A 258 22.64 13.28 7.83
C LYS A 258 24.13 13.16 7.46
N ASP A 259 24.79 12.10 7.93
CA ASP A 259 26.23 11.87 7.75
C ASP A 259 26.55 10.83 6.66
N SER A 260 25.57 10.48 5.82
CA SER A 260 25.72 9.43 4.80
C SER A 260 26.58 9.80 3.60
N GLY A 261 27.01 11.05 3.46
CA GLY A 261 27.74 11.56 2.28
C GLY A 261 26.89 11.67 1.00
N LYS A 262 25.59 11.32 1.06
CA LYS A 262 24.68 11.40 -0.09
C LYS A 262 24.08 12.81 -0.24
N PRO A 263 23.56 13.18 -1.46
CA PRO A 263 22.88 14.45 -1.66
C PRO A 263 21.74 14.68 -0.66
N LYS A 264 21.48 15.93 -0.25
CA LYS A 264 20.43 16.27 0.72
C LYS A 264 19.04 15.73 0.34
N ASN A 265 18.68 15.81 -0.95
CA ASN A 265 17.40 15.26 -1.42
C ASN A 265 17.35 13.73 -1.31
N ALA A 266 18.48 13.04 -1.49
CA ALA A 266 18.57 11.59 -1.30
C ALA A 266 18.43 11.22 0.19
N GLN A 267 19.04 12.00 1.08
CA GLN A 267 18.85 11.84 2.52
C GLN A 267 17.38 12.05 2.91
N ALA A 268 16.74 13.10 2.38
CA ALA A 268 15.32 13.35 2.60
C ALA A 268 14.44 12.21 2.06
N TYR A 269 14.72 11.70 0.86
CA TYR A 269 14.04 10.53 0.30
C TYR A 269 14.14 9.31 1.22
N ALA A 270 15.32 9.04 1.77
CA ALA A 270 15.51 7.93 2.71
C ALA A 270 14.70 8.08 4.00
N THR A 271 14.52 9.32 4.49
CA THR A 271 13.62 9.55 5.63
C THR A 271 12.15 9.31 5.29
N LEU A 272 11.73 9.57 4.04
CA LEU A 272 10.38 9.22 3.57
C LEU A 272 10.18 7.70 3.54
N ILE A 273 11.20 6.94 3.09
CA ILE A 273 11.18 5.46 3.12
C ILE A 273 11.03 4.96 4.56
N GLU A 274 11.83 5.48 5.51
CA GLU A 274 11.75 5.06 6.91
C GLU A 274 10.39 5.44 7.54
N GLY A 275 9.80 6.59 7.14
CA GLY A 275 8.46 7.00 7.54
C GLY A 275 7.37 6.06 7.05
N ILE A 276 7.50 5.54 5.83
CA ILE A 276 6.60 4.52 5.27
C ILE A 276 6.75 3.18 6.00
N ASP A 277 7.98 2.78 6.29
CA ASP A 277 8.25 1.57 7.06
C ASP A 277 7.64 1.65 8.47
N LYS A 278 7.77 2.82 9.13
CA LYS A 278 7.10 3.05 10.41
C LYS A 278 5.58 2.93 10.30
N SER A 279 4.98 3.51 9.26
CA SER A 279 3.53 3.40 9.01
C SER A 279 3.08 1.94 8.88
N LEU A 280 3.84 1.12 8.15
CA LEU A 280 3.58 -0.32 8.03
C LEU A 280 3.62 -1.00 9.40
N GLY A 281 4.65 -0.72 10.20
CA GLY A 281 4.78 -1.24 11.57
C GLY A 281 3.61 -0.82 12.47
N ASP A 282 3.23 0.45 12.43
CA ASP A 282 2.14 1.01 13.23
C ASP A 282 0.79 0.35 12.90
N LEU A 283 0.52 0.03 11.62
CA LEU A 283 -0.68 -0.70 11.22
C LEU A 283 -0.64 -2.16 11.67
N MET A 284 0.51 -2.84 11.53
CA MET A 284 0.69 -4.21 12.01
C MET A 284 0.46 -4.31 13.53
N ASP A 285 1.01 -3.37 14.29
CA ASP A 285 0.89 -3.34 15.75
C ASP A 285 -0.53 -2.93 16.17
N HIS A 286 -1.19 -2.04 15.42
CA HIS A 286 -2.56 -1.64 15.68
C HIS A 286 -3.53 -2.83 15.55
N VAL A 287 -3.48 -3.57 14.44
CA VAL A 287 -4.35 -4.76 14.28
C VAL A 287 -3.99 -5.86 15.26
N ALA A 288 -2.72 -5.94 15.71
CA ALA A 288 -2.32 -6.88 16.75
C ALA A 288 -2.92 -6.49 18.12
N GLY A 289 -2.92 -5.20 18.47
CA GLY A 289 -3.57 -4.67 19.67
C GLY A 289 -5.08 -4.86 19.70
N LYS A 290 -5.72 -4.99 18.52
CA LYS A 290 -7.15 -5.30 18.37
C LYS A 290 -7.47 -6.80 18.33
N GLY A 291 -6.45 -7.68 18.39
CA GLY A 291 -6.63 -9.12 18.28
C GLY A 291 -6.85 -9.65 16.84
N GLU A 292 -6.69 -8.79 15.83
CA GLU A 292 -7.00 -9.08 14.42
C GLU A 292 -5.76 -9.45 13.56
N ALA A 293 -4.56 -9.48 14.15
CA ALA A 293 -3.32 -9.66 13.39
C ALA A 293 -3.25 -11.00 12.63
N GLU A 294 -3.76 -12.08 13.22
CA GLU A 294 -3.80 -13.40 12.56
C GLU A 294 -4.87 -13.48 11.45
N ASN A 295 -5.81 -12.53 11.43
CA ASN A 295 -6.88 -12.41 10.43
C ASN A 295 -6.69 -11.21 9.48
N THR A 296 -5.51 -10.60 9.46
CA THR A 296 -5.21 -9.45 8.58
C THR A 296 -4.09 -9.79 7.62
N LEU A 297 -4.42 -9.87 6.33
CA LEU A 297 -3.47 -10.04 5.23
C LEU A 297 -2.94 -8.67 4.80
N ILE A 298 -1.62 -8.56 4.62
CA ILE A 298 -0.95 -7.35 4.13
C ILE A 298 -0.28 -7.66 2.79
N LEU A 299 -0.60 -6.84 1.79
CA LEU A 299 0.01 -6.85 0.47
C LEU A 299 0.78 -5.53 0.32
N PHE A 300 2.10 -5.59 0.47
CA PHE A 300 2.98 -4.44 0.33
C PHE A 300 3.53 -4.38 -1.10
N VAL A 301 3.39 -3.21 -1.77
CA VAL A 301 3.80 -3.07 -3.18
C VAL A 301 4.22 -1.63 -3.51
N GLY A 302 5.20 -1.47 -4.42
CA GLY A 302 5.50 -0.20 -5.07
C GLY A 302 4.62 0.04 -6.30
N ASP A 303 4.31 1.30 -6.65
CA ASP A 303 3.47 1.59 -7.82
C ASP A 303 4.25 1.76 -9.14
N ASN A 304 5.53 2.03 -9.07
CA ASN A 304 6.49 2.06 -10.19
C ASN A 304 7.93 2.05 -9.66
N GLY A 305 8.89 2.01 -10.57
CA GLY A 305 10.30 2.05 -10.21
C GLY A 305 10.71 3.31 -9.46
N SER A 306 11.88 3.25 -8.84
CA SER A 306 12.45 4.31 -8.00
C SER A 306 12.61 5.63 -8.73
N ASP A 307 12.33 6.73 -8.02
CA ASP A 307 12.69 8.11 -8.41
C ASP A 307 13.66 8.74 -7.39
N ALA A 308 14.39 7.91 -6.65
CA ALA A 308 15.34 8.36 -5.64
C ALA A 308 16.41 9.30 -6.23
N PRO A 309 16.60 10.50 -5.66
CA PRO A 309 17.50 11.52 -6.19
C PRO A 309 18.95 11.28 -5.73
N LEU A 310 19.52 10.11 -6.06
CA LEU A 310 20.85 9.67 -5.62
C LEU A 310 22.01 10.43 -6.27
N GLY A 311 21.73 11.21 -7.33
CA GLY A 311 22.74 12.00 -8.05
C GLY A 311 23.65 11.15 -8.94
N PRO A 312 24.72 11.76 -9.53
CA PRO A 312 25.60 11.10 -10.49
C PRO A 312 26.47 10.01 -9.89
N VAL A 313 26.65 9.97 -8.57
CA VAL A 313 27.49 8.96 -7.88
C VAL A 313 26.93 7.52 -8.08
N HIS A 314 25.64 7.38 -8.31
CA HIS A 314 24.99 6.09 -8.57
C HIS A 314 24.56 5.92 -10.03
N GLY A 315 25.04 6.78 -10.94
CA GLY A 315 24.75 6.73 -12.37
C GLY A 315 23.27 7.03 -12.68
N TYR A 316 22.79 6.47 -13.77
CA TYR A 316 21.39 6.62 -14.22
C TYR A 316 20.38 5.87 -13.36
N SER A 317 20.80 5.15 -12.33
CA SER A 317 19.95 4.15 -11.74
C SER A 317 19.91 4.25 -10.22
N SER A 318 18.83 4.83 -9.73
CA SER A 318 18.36 4.60 -8.36
C SER A 318 17.94 3.12 -8.13
N SER A 319 18.02 2.27 -9.13
CA SER A 319 17.58 0.88 -9.13
C SER A 319 18.71 -0.13 -9.34
N VAL A 320 20.00 0.29 -9.23
CA VAL A 320 21.17 -0.61 -9.43
C VAL A 320 21.03 -1.87 -8.57
N PRO A 321 21.20 -3.09 -9.16
CA PRO A 321 21.80 -3.39 -10.47
C PRO A 321 20.84 -3.35 -11.67
N LEU A 322 19.55 -3.04 -11.45
CA LEU A 322 18.56 -2.98 -12.52
C LEU A 322 18.76 -1.73 -13.38
N ARG A 323 18.57 -1.86 -14.69
CA ARG A 323 18.60 -0.74 -15.62
C ARG A 323 17.32 0.09 -15.54
N GLY A 324 17.45 1.41 -15.63
CA GLY A 324 16.33 2.33 -15.69
C GLY A 324 15.83 2.79 -14.32
N LYS A 325 14.77 3.58 -14.34
CA LYS A 325 14.09 4.16 -13.18
C LYS A 325 12.64 4.50 -13.55
N LYS A 326 11.86 5.08 -12.66
CA LYS A 326 10.52 5.63 -12.93
C LYS A 326 10.44 6.26 -14.33
N GLY A 327 9.37 5.98 -15.05
CA GLY A 327 9.12 6.50 -16.39
C GLY A 327 9.86 5.78 -17.51
N THR A 328 10.65 4.74 -17.21
CA THR A 328 11.29 3.87 -18.20
C THR A 328 10.66 2.49 -18.25
N TYR A 329 10.73 1.83 -19.40
CA TYR A 329 10.22 0.46 -19.60
C TYR A 329 11.28 -0.64 -19.36
N TYR A 330 12.34 -0.28 -18.63
CA TYR A 330 13.35 -1.24 -18.18
C TYR A 330 12.99 -1.79 -16.80
N GLU A 331 13.68 -2.84 -16.37
CA GLU A 331 13.48 -3.51 -15.09
C GLU A 331 13.42 -2.53 -13.91
N GLY A 332 14.32 -1.55 -13.85
CA GLY A 332 14.33 -0.54 -12.78
C GLY A 332 13.16 0.45 -12.80
N GLY A 333 12.39 0.50 -13.92
CA GLY A 333 11.22 1.35 -14.04
C GLY A 333 9.89 0.65 -13.73
N MET A 334 9.86 -0.69 -13.86
CA MET A 334 8.62 -1.47 -13.80
C MET A 334 8.62 -2.56 -12.73
N ARG A 335 9.79 -3.04 -12.33
CA ARG A 335 9.93 -4.07 -11.30
C ARG A 335 9.93 -3.43 -9.91
N VAL A 336 9.01 -3.87 -9.07
CA VAL A 336 8.71 -3.24 -7.78
C VAL A 336 8.78 -4.25 -6.64
N PRO A 337 9.01 -3.81 -5.39
CA PRO A 337 8.92 -4.70 -4.25
C PRO A 337 7.48 -5.20 -4.10
N PHE A 338 7.34 -6.51 -3.86
CA PHE A 338 6.08 -7.12 -3.45
C PHE A 338 6.33 -8.11 -2.31
N ILE A 339 5.65 -7.88 -1.20
CA ILE A 339 5.71 -8.71 0.00
C ILE A 339 4.26 -9.00 0.41
N ALA A 340 3.91 -10.28 0.52
CA ALA A 340 2.61 -10.71 1.03
C ALA A 340 2.79 -11.43 2.37
N GLY A 341 2.09 -10.99 3.41
CA GLY A 341 2.22 -11.57 4.75
C GLY A 341 0.99 -11.33 5.61
N TRP A 342 0.75 -12.21 6.57
CA TRP A 342 -0.18 -11.93 7.66
C TRP A 342 0.47 -10.94 8.62
N ALA A 343 -0.30 -10.02 9.21
CA ALA A 343 0.22 -9.06 10.20
C ALA A 343 0.85 -9.79 11.40
N LYS A 344 0.34 -10.98 11.71
CA LYS A 344 1.00 -11.98 12.57
C LYS A 344 0.66 -13.39 12.03
N PRO A 345 1.67 -14.26 11.84
CA PRO A 345 1.40 -15.63 11.42
C PRO A 345 0.66 -16.42 12.51
N GLY A 346 -0.42 -17.06 12.13
CA GLY A 346 -1.19 -17.96 12.99
C GLY A 346 -1.13 -19.41 12.53
N LYS A 347 -1.62 -20.34 13.33
CA LYS A 347 -1.71 -21.76 12.95
C LYS A 347 -2.70 -22.02 11.82
N LYS A 348 -3.76 -21.20 11.71
CA LYS A 348 -4.83 -21.34 10.72
C LYS A 348 -4.57 -20.60 9.42
N ASN A 349 -3.71 -19.56 9.47
CA ASN A 349 -3.44 -18.65 8.37
C ASN A 349 -2.00 -18.83 7.91
N THR A 350 -1.72 -19.94 7.27
CA THR A 350 -0.43 -20.22 6.64
C THR A 350 -0.54 -19.99 5.14
N PHE A 351 0.49 -19.39 4.56
CA PHE A 351 0.66 -19.48 3.11
C PHE A 351 1.01 -20.94 2.75
N PRO A 352 0.56 -21.44 1.60
CA PRO A 352 0.99 -22.75 1.08
C PRO A 352 2.49 -22.78 0.73
N ILE A 353 3.17 -21.67 0.86
CA ILE A 353 4.58 -21.43 0.50
C ILE A 353 5.37 -21.15 1.78
N ALA A 354 6.63 -21.56 1.85
CA ALA A 354 7.51 -21.36 3.00
C ALA A 354 7.65 -19.85 3.33
N ARG A 355 7.51 -19.50 4.61
CA ARG A 355 7.76 -18.14 5.09
C ARG A 355 9.23 -17.75 4.88
N ASP A 356 9.50 -16.43 4.87
CA ASP A 356 10.84 -15.86 4.59
C ASP A 356 11.43 -16.34 3.28
N SER A 357 10.59 -16.72 2.34
CA SER A 357 11.00 -17.16 1.01
C SER A 357 11.04 -16.00 0.01
N LEU A 358 11.95 -16.12 -0.95
CA LEU A 358 12.03 -15.25 -2.12
C LEU A 358 11.68 -16.07 -3.36
N HIS A 359 10.54 -15.77 -3.97
CA HIS A 359 10.12 -16.39 -5.22
C HIS A 359 10.74 -15.67 -6.41
N ASN A 360 11.58 -16.37 -7.14
CA ASN A 360 12.32 -15.86 -8.30
C ASN A 360 11.99 -16.61 -9.61
N ASP A 361 11.12 -17.60 -9.53
CA ASP A 361 10.66 -18.45 -10.62
C ASP A 361 9.25 -18.11 -11.10
N GLN A 362 8.55 -17.23 -10.39
CA GLN A 362 7.20 -16.80 -10.72
C GLN A 362 7.18 -15.30 -11.02
N ILE A 363 6.45 -14.94 -12.09
CA ILE A 363 6.21 -13.56 -12.46
C ILE A 363 4.81 -13.19 -11.97
N GLY A 364 4.75 -12.12 -11.16
CA GLY A 364 3.51 -11.51 -10.72
C GLY A 364 3.40 -10.07 -11.20
N THR A 365 2.19 -9.56 -11.23
CA THR A 365 1.89 -8.19 -11.62
C THR A 365 0.87 -7.55 -10.70
N VAL A 366 0.78 -6.23 -10.73
CA VAL A 366 -0.23 -5.49 -9.96
C VAL A 366 -1.68 -5.81 -10.35
N MET A 367 -1.91 -6.54 -11.44
CA MET A 367 -3.22 -7.04 -11.84
C MET A 367 -3.63 -8.32 -11.09
N ASP A 368 -2.67 -8.99 -10.47
CA ASP A 368 -2.87 -10.23 -9.71
C ASP A 368 -3.29 -9.95 -8.24
N ILE A 369 -3.24 -8.67 -7.84
CA ILE A 369 -3.71 -8.20 -6.54
C ILE A 369 -5.24 -8.19 -6.49
#